data_3b39efb0e72fbfba22114ff69490d7db
#
_entry.id   3b39efb0e72fbfba22114ff69490d7db
#
_cell.length_a   1.000
_cell.length_b   1.000
_cell.length_c   1.000
_cell.angle_alpha   90.00
_cell.angle_beta   90.00
_cell.angle_gamma   90.00
#
_symmetry.space_group_name_H-M   'P 1'
#
loop_
_entity.id
_entity.type
_entity.pdbx_description
1 polymer ?
#
loop_
_entity_poly.entity_id
_entity_poly.type
_entity_poly.pdbx_seq_one_letter_code
_entity_poly.pdbx_strand_id
1 'polypeptide(L)'
;MDVRHKLEILADAAKYDASCASSGSKKTREGSEIGSTEGMGICHSYTPDGRCISLLKVLLTNYCIYDCQYCVNRISSDTPRARFTVDEVVSLTMEFYKRNYIEGLFLSSGIIQNSDYTMEQLIAVAKSLRETHRYGGYIHLKTIPNASQTLIDEAGLWADRLSVNIELPTEADLHKLAPEKKRTQIVDAMSGIRDKINETKHETKAGFKPPVFAPAGQSTQMIVGATSTPDVEILRTASKLYSGQGLRRVYYSAYSPIPHADARLPGLAPPLIREHRLYQADWLIRFYGFNANEIVVEADQNLSLDIDPKLAWALANRHFFPVDVNRASREELLRIPGIGVRNVHRILEIRVYQSLRIADLKKLRVAWNRTKLFVVTADHNPSLANLDSVDLVGKVKPKFTQLMLFDTAQSALTGEV
;
A
#
# COMPACT_ATOMS: atom_id res chain seq x y z
N MET A 1 -20.08 27.38 -7.75
CA MET A 1 -18.95 27.02 -6.85
C MET A 1 -17.67 27.16 -7.67
N ASP A 2 -16.70 27.91 -7.19
CA ASP A 2 -15.42 28.07 -7.90
C ASP A 2 -14.53 26.81 -7.76
N VAL A 3 -13.53 26.71 -8.61
CA VAL A 3 -12.64 25.54 -8.68
C VAL A 3 -11.84 25.34 -7.39
N ARG A 4 -11.47 26.43 -6.70
CA ARG A 4 -10.72 26.36 -5.45
C ARG A 4 -11.56 25.72 -4.34
N HIS A 5 -12.79 26.14 -4.19
CA HIS A 5 -13.71 25.60 -3.19
C HIS A 5 -14.08 24.13 -3.49
N LYS A 6 -14.25 23.78 -4.79
CA LYS A 6 -14.40 22.36 -5.19
C LYS A 6 -13.16 21.54 -4.80
N LEU A 7 -11.95 22.09 -5.00
CA LEU A 7 -10.71 21.40 -4.65
C LEU A 7 -10.61 21.14 -3.15
N GLU A 8 -10.96 22.10 -2.31
CA GLU A 8 -10.98 21.94 -0.85
C GLU A 8 -11.88 20.79 -0.42
N ILE A 9 -13.10 20.70 -0.96
CA ILE A 9 -14.05 19.62 -0.67
C ILE A 9 -13.54 18.27 -1.20
N LEU A 10 -13.12 18.22 -2.46
CA LEU A 10 -12.82 16.95 -3.15
C LEU A 10 -11.43 16.40 -2.81
N ALA A 11 -10.48 17.23 -2.44
CA ALA A 11 -9.20 16.82 -1.90
C ALA A 11 -9.35 16.30 -0.46
N ASP A 12 -10.18 16.94 0.39
CA ASP A 12 -10.47 16.43 1.73
C ASP A 12 -11.20 15.09 1.66
N ALA A 13 -12.17 14.95 0.80
CA ALA A 13 -12.85 13.67 0.56
C ALA A 13 -11.89 12.57 0.08
N ALA A 14 -10.86 12.92 -0.72
CA ALA A 14 -9.88 11.98 -1.24
C ALA A 14 -8.89 11.45 -0.18
N LYS A 15 -8.77 12.07 0.99
CA LYS A 15 -7.87 11.60 2.06
C LYS A 15 -8.16 10.19 2.55
N TYR A 16 -9.42 9.74 2.43
CA TYR A 16 -9.85 8.40 2.80
C TYR A 16 -9.46 7.32 1.78
N ASP A 17 -9.01 7.70 0.59
CA ASP A 17 -8.44 6.77 -0.38
C ASP A 17 -6.96 6.56 -0.08
N ALA A 18 -6.54 5.33 0.26
CA ALA A 18 -5.13 5.03 0.45
C ALA A 18 -4.43 4.88 -0.91
N SER A 19 -3.50 5.75 -1.20
CA SER A 19 -2.57 5.63 -2.34
C SER A 19 -1.11 5.68 -1.92
N CYS A 20 -0.88 6.09 -0.70
CA CYS A 20 0.43 6.25 -0.07
C CYS A 20 0.27 6.05 1.43
N ALA A 21 1.35 5.62 2.09
CA ALA A 21 1.42 5.71 3.53
C ALA A 21 1.15 7.18 3.90
N SER A 22 0.10 7.41 4.66
CA SER A 22 -0.35 8.74 5.01
C SER A 22 0.72 9.46 5.83
N SER A 23 1.57 10.21 5.17
CA SER A 23 2.33 11.25 5.83
C SER A 23 1.37 12.40 6.11
N GLY A 24 0.61 12.29 7.18
CA GLY A 24 -0.30 13.33 7.64
C GLY A 24 0.43 14.51 8.29
N SER A 25 1.40 15.11 7.62
CA SER A 25 1.95 16.38 8.07
C SER A 25 0.99 17.49 7.69
N LYS A 26 0.11 17.83 8.60
CA LYS A 26 -0.62 19.11 8.57
C LYS A 26 0.26 20.17 9.20
N LYS A 27 0.66 21.16 8.44
CA LYS A 27 1.27 22.38 8.97
C LYS A 27 0.33 23.54 8.67
N THR A 28 -0.38 23.99 9.69
CA THR A 28 -1.20 25.20 9.65
C THR A 28 -0.27 26.40 9.79
N ARG A 29 -0.53 27.44 9.02
CA ARG A 29 0.22 28.69 9.08
C ARG A 29 -0.15 29.46 10.36
N GLU A 30 0.82 29.71 11.21
CA GLU A 30 0.69 30.63 12.32
C GLU A 30 1.55 31.89 12.04
N GLY A 31 0.90 33.06 11.97
CA GLY A 31 1.60 34.36 11.84
C GLY A 31 2.17 34.66 10.44
N SER A 32 3.43 35.13 10.39
CA SER A 32 4.11 35.60 9.17
C SER A 32 4.88 34.51 8.41
N GLU A 33 4.67 33.25 8.68
CA GLU A 33 5.38 32.14 8.03
C GLU A 33 5.01 32.01 6.54
N ILE A 34 5.99 31.63 5.71
CA ILE A 34 5.79 31.38 4.28
C ILE A 34 5.53 29.91 4.06
N GLY A 35 4.38 29.60 3.42
CA GLY A 35 4.01 28.24 3.03
C GLY A 35 3.01 27.58 3.97
N SER A 36 2.11 26.79 3.38
CA SER A 36 1.11 25.96 4.07
C SER A 36 1.00 24.65 3.31
N THR A 37 0.90 23.53 4.03
CA THR A 37 0.65 22.20 3.43
C THR A 37 -0.80 21.76 3.59
N GLU A 38 -1.69 22.66 4.02
CA GLU A 38 -3.10 22.34 4.23
C GLU A 38 -3.92 22.45 2.93
N GLY A 39 -4.73 21.44 2.64
CA GLY A 39 -5.81 21.53 1.63
C GLY A 39 -5.43 21.38 0.17
N MET A 40 -4.19 21.04 -0.19
CA MET A 40 -3.78 21.02 -1.61
C MET A 40 -3.99 19.68 -2.34
N GLY A 41 -4.47 18.63 -1.69
CA GLY A 41 -4.69 17.31 -2.34
C GLY A 41 -3.42 16.65 -2.89
N ILE A 42 -2.23 17.08 -2.46
CA ILE A 42 -0.96 16.49 -2.88
C ILE A 42 -0.62 15.32 -1.96
N CYS A 43 -0.41 14.16 -2.55
CA CYS A 43 0.08 12.98 -1.86
C CYS A 43 1.39 12.48 -2.48
N HIS A 44 2.07 11.58 -1.80
CA HIS A 44 3.32 11.00 -2.25
C HIS A 44 3.14 9.50 -2.49
N SER A 45 3.66 9.00 -3.59
CA SER A 45 3.65 7.58 -3.94
C SER A 45 5.04 7.13 -4.36
N TYR A 46 5.32 5.84 -4.20
CA TYR A 46 6.60 5.27 -4.61
C TYR A 46 6.46 4.51 -5.91
N THR A 47 7.34 4.81 -6.85
CA THR A 47 7.50 4.07 -8.10
C THR A 47 8.21 2.75 -7.84
N PRO A 48 8.14 1.78 -8.79
CA PRO A 48 8.83 0.49 -8.64
C PRO A 48 10.36 0.60 -8.49
N ASP A 49 10.96 1.68 -8.96
CA ASP A 49 12.39 2.00 -8.81
C ASP A 49 12.73 2.67 -7.48
N GLY A 50 11.75 2.87 -6.59
CA GLY A 50 11.93 3.42 -5.25
C GLY A 50 11.93 4.94 -5.18
N ARG A 51 11.68 5.67 -6.28
CA ARG A 51 11.53 7.13 -6.25
C ARG A 51 10.19 7.51 -5.63
N CYS A 52 10.20 8.56 -4.80
CA CYS A 52 9.00 9.19 -4.29
C CYS A 52 8.50 10.21 -5.31
N ILE A 53 7.26 10.07 -5.75
CA ILE A 53 6.60 10.99 -6.68
C ILE A 53 5.44 11.71 -5.98
N SER A 54 5.28 13.00 -6.28
CA SER A 54 4.15 13.80 -5.81
C SER A 54 2.97 13.68 -6.77
N LEU A 55 1.78 13.41 -6.24
CA LEU A 55 0.57 13.23 -7.03
C LEU A 55 -0.52 14.21 -6.58
N LEU A 56 -1.21 14.83 -7.53
CA LEU A 56 -2.51 15.43 -7.24
C LEU A 56 -3.51 14.31 -7.02
N LYS A 57 -4.01 14.18 -5.80
CA LYS A 57 -4.99 13.19 -5.41
C LYS A 57 -6.33 13.86 -5.19
N VAL A 58 -7.28 13.56 -6.05
CA VAL A 58 -8.58 14.24 -6.06
C VAL A 58 -9.69 13.30 -6.51
N LEU A 59 -10.89 13.57 -6.04
CA LEU A 59 -12.12 12.98 -6.58
C LEU A 59 -12.64 13.84 -7.74
N LEU A 60 -13.11 13.21 -8.81
CA LEU A 60 -13.91 13.89 -9.83
C LEU A 60 -15.19 14.44 -9.20
N THR A 61 -15.80 13.64 -8.33
CA THR A 61 -16.95 14.04 -7.53
C THR A 61 -17.04 13.20 -6.27
N ASN A 62 -17.61 13.78 -5.20
CA ASN A 62 -17.98 13.05 -4.00
C ASN A 62 -19.51 12.82 -3.88
N TYR A 63 -20.29 13.16 -4.92
CA TYR A 63 -21.63 12.61 -5.07
C TYR A 63 -21.51 11.11 -5.34
N CYS A 64 -22.32 10.30 -4.67
CA CYS A 64 -22.34 8.86 -4.85
C CYS A 64 -23.76 8.32 -4.72
N ILE A 65 -24.13 7.34 -5.55
CA ILE A 65 -25.41 6.64 -5.48
C ILE A 65 -25.35 5.41 -4.55
N TYR A 66 -24.15 5.03 -4.07
CA TYR A 66 -23.95 3.90 -3.17
C TYR A 66 -23.96 4.36 -1.71
N ASP A 67 -24.38 3.45 -0.82
CA ASP A 67 -24.45 3.69 0.63
C ASP A 67 -23.42 2.83 1.41
N CYS A 68 -22.20 2.76 0.94
CA CYS A 68 -21.13 2.04 1.63
C CYS A 68 -20.90 2.62 3.03
N GLN A 69 -21.19 1.89 4.08
CA GLN A 69 -21.26 2.40 5.46
C GLN A 69 -19.94 2.96 5.99
N TYR A 70 -18.81 2.46 5.49
CA TYR A 70 -17.48 2.97 5.85
C TYR A 70 -17.05 4.24 5.09
N CYS A 71 -17.87 4.71 4.14
CA CYS A 71 -17.49 5.81 3.26
C CYS A 71 -18.13 7.14 3.72
N VAL A 72 -17.30 8.18 3.88
CA VAL A 72 -17.79 9.52 4.19
C VAL A 72 -18.68 10.10 3.08
N ASN A 73 -18.48 9.65 1.84
CA ASN A 73 -19.20 10.10 0.65
C ASN A 73 -20.41 9.23 0.29
N ARG A 74 -20.88 8.35 1.19
CA ARG A 74 -22.10 7.56 0.98
C ARG A 74 -23.32 8.45 0.74
N ILE A 75 -24.33 7.93 0.03
CA ILE A 75 -25.52 8.71 -0.33
C ILE A 75 -26.23 9.30 0.90
N SER A 76 -26.27 8.56 2.00
CA SER A 76 -26.92 8.96 3.26
C SER A 76 -26.10 9.96 4.11
N SER A 77 -24.94 10.42 3.64
CA SER A 77 -24.08 11.36 4.37
C SER A 77 -24.38 12.81 4.03
N ASP A 78 -24.38 13.67 5.04
CA ASP A 78 -24.59 15.13 4.91
C ASP A 78 -23.31 15.92 4.60
N THR A 79 -22.25 15.25 4.15
CA THR A 79 -21.00 15.92 3.81
C THR A 79 -21.18 16.91 2.65
N PRO A 80 -20.45 18.04 2.65
CA PRO A 80 -20.45 18.96 1.52
C PRO A 80 -20.11 18.26 0.22
N ARG A 81 -20.88 18.54 -0.84
CA ARG A 81 -20.78 17.86 -2.13
C ARG A 81 -20.25 18.80 -3.20
N ALA A 82 -19.37 18.28 -4.02
CA ALA A 82 -18.85 18.98 -5.19
C ALA A 82 -18.63 18.04 -6.37
N ARG A 83 -18.56 18.61 -7.57
CA ARG A 83 -18.21 17.90 -8.80
C ARG A 83 -17.35 18.80 -9.67
N PHE A 84 -16.24 18.26 -10.14
CA PHE A 84 -15.46 18.84 -11.22
C PHE A 84 -16.06 18.45 -12.59
N THR A 85 -15.90 19.32 -13.56
CA THR A 85 -15.97 18.93 -14.97
C THR A 85 -14.65 18.26 -15.39
N VAL A 86 -14.65 17.58 -16.52
CA VAL A 86 -13.44 17.01 -17.13
C VAL A 86 -12.38 18.09 -17.33
N ASP A 87 -12.77 19.24 -17.90
CA ASP A 87 -11.86 20.36 -18.19
C ASP A 87 -11.27 20.99 -16.92
N GLU A 88 -12.03 21.05 -15.83
CA GLU A 88 -11.53 21.56 -14.55
C GLU A 88 -10.43 20.65 -13.98
N VAL A 89 -10.61 19.32 -14.02
CA VAL A 89 -9.56 18.37 -13.56
C VAL A 89 -8.33 18.44 -14.45
N VAL A 90 -8.52 18.50 -15.77
CA VAL A 90 -7.43 18.61 -16.74
C VAL A 90 -6.64 19.91 -16.49
N SER A 91 -7.34 21.05 -16.38
CA SER A 91 -6.71 22.35 -16.14
C SER A 91 -5.94 22.38 -14.82
N LEU A 92 -6.54 21.88 -13.72
CA LEU A 92 -5.87 21.76 -12.42
C LEU A 92 -4.60 20.92 -12.52
N THR A 93 -4.69 19.74 -13.14
CA THR A 93 -3.54 18.84 -13.28
C THR A 93 -2.42 19.50 -14.06
N MET A 94 -2.72 20.16 -15.17
CA MET A 94 -1.73 20.85 -16.00
C MET A 94 -1.10 22.03 -15.28
N GLU A 95 -1.88 22.82 -14.56
CA GLU A 95 -1.37 23.98 -13.79
C GLU A 95 -0.43 23.55 -12.66
N PHE A 96 -0.82 22.49 -11.89
CA PHE A 96 0.04 21.97 -10.82
C PHE A 96 1.32 21.34 -11.38
N TYR A 97 1.22 20.63 -12.51
CA TYR A 97 2.36 20.03 -13.18
C TYR A 97 3.34 21.08 -13.72
N LYS A 98 2.86 22.09 -14.43
CA LYS A 98 3.68 23.20 -14.97
C LYS A 98 4.45 23.95 -13.87
N ARG A 99 3.86 24.03 -12.66
CA ARG A 99 4.49 24.67 -11.49
C ARG A 99 5.39 23.73 -10.69
N ASN A 100 5.62 22.50 -11.16
CA ASN A 100 6.38 21.45 -10.48
C ASN A 100 5.86 21.08 -9.07
N TYR A 101 4.56 21.24 -8.81
CA TYR A 101 3.96 20.82 -7.55
C TYR A 101 3.69 19.33 -7.52
N ILE A 102 3.46 18.74 -8.68
CA ILE A 102 3.14 17.31 -8.86
C ILE A 102 3.89 16.70 -10.05
N GLU A 103 4.10 15.40 -9.98
CA GLU A 103 4.63 14.57 -11.07
C GLU A 103 3.54 13.70 -11.70
N GLY A 104 2.34 13.66 -11.10
CA GLY A 104 1.25 12.85 -11.60
C GLY A 104 -0.11 13.19 -11.00
N LEU A 105 -1.12 12.48 -11.52
CA LEU A 105 -2.51 12.55 -11.10
C LEU A 105 -2.95 11.19 -10.52
N PHE A 106 -3.58 11.20 -9.35
CA PHE A 106 -4.38 10.09 -8.84
C PHE A 106 -5.85 10.51 -8.82
N LEU A 107 -6.63 9.94 -9.72
CA LEU A 107 -8.03 10.28 -9.90
C LEU A 107 -8.95 9.14 -9.48
N SER A 108 -9.89 9.46 -8.61
CA SER A 108 -10.98 8.59 -8.20
C SER A 108 -12.33 9.33 -8.31
N SER A 109 -13.44 8.69 -7.97
CA SER A 109 -14.76 9.31 -7.99
C SER A 109 -15.75 8.58 -7.08
N GLY A 110 -16.72 9.32 -6.54
CA GLY A 110 -18.02 8.77 -6.21
C GLY A 110 -18.74 8.37 -7.50
N ILE A 111 -19.76 7.52 -7.40
CA ILE A 111 -20.49 6.99 -8.54
C ILE A 111 -21.74 7.84 -8.75
N ILE A 112 -21.84 8.49 -9.91
CA ILE A 112 -22.98 9.32 -10.31
C ILE A 112 -23.72 8.66 -11.48
N GLN A 113 -25.02 8.77 -11.52
CA GLN A 113 -25.91 8.15 -12.52
C GLN A 113 -25.77 6.61 -12.57
N ASN A 114 -24.66 6.11 -13.09
CA ASN A 114 -24.28 4.69 -13.11
C ASN A 114 -22.76 4.54 -13.21
N SER A 115 -22.28 3.31 -13.13
CA SER A 115 -20.85 2.99 -13.13
C SER A 115 -20.17 3.33 -14.45
N ASP A 116 -20.80 3.01 -15.57
CA ASP A 116 -20.24 3.25 -16.90
C ASP A 116 -20.10 4.74 -17.19
N TYR A 117 -21.15 5.53 -16.98
CA TYR A 117 -21.08 6.98 -17.13
C TYR A 117 -19.96 7.60 -16.30
N THR A 118 -19.81 7.14 -15.04
CA THR A 118 -18.74 7.66 -14.17
C THR A 118 -17.37 7.27 -14.70
N MET A 119 -17.21 6.02 -15.17
CA MET A 119 -15.96 5.55 -15.73
C MET A 119 -15.58 6.30 -17.03
N GLU A 120 -16.55 6.59 -17.91
CA GLU A 120 -16.36 7.42 -19.10
C GLU A 120 -15.80 8.80 -18.76
N GLN A 121 -16.29 9.44 -17.67
CA GLN A 121 -15.78 10.75 -17.24
C GLN A 121 -14.30 10.66 -16.79
N LEU A 122 -13.91 9.60 -16.08
CA LEU A 122 -12.52 9.38 -15.66
C LEU A 122 -11.61 9.14 -16.87
N ILE A 123 -12.08 8.34 -17.84
CA ILE A 123 -11.38 8.08 -19.09
C ILE A 123 -11.21 9.39 -19.88
N ALA A 124 -12.25 10.20 -19.99
CA ALA A 124 -12.20 11.47 -20.71
C ALA A 124 -11.13 12.42 -20.16
N VAL A 125 -10.95 12.46 -18.82
CA VAL A 125 -9.85 13.22 -18.18
C VAL A 125 -8.50 12.68 -18.63
N ALA A 126 -8.26 11.36 -18.48
CA ALA A 126 -6.98 10.76 -18.81
C ALA A 126 -6.64 10.89 -20.30
N LYS A 127 -7.62 10.66 -21.17
CA LYS A 127 -7.51 10.80 -22.63
C LYS A 127 -7.19 12.23 -23.04
N SER A 128 -7.92 13.22 -22.50
CA SER A 128 -7.67 14.64 -22.77
C SER A 128 -6.24 15.04 -22.34
N LEU A 129 -5.80 14.60 -21.16
CA LEU A 129 -4.43 14.83 -20.70
C LEU A 129 -3.40 14.25 -21.70
N ARG A 130 -3.58 13.02 -22.17
CA ARG A 130 -2.63 12.34 -23.06
C ARG A 130 -2.67 12.90 -24.50
N GLU A 131 -3.85 12.98 -25.11
CA GLU A 131 -4.00 13.35 -26.51
C GLU A 131 -3.92 14.87 -26.74
N THR A 132 -4.72 15.64 -26.00
CA THR A 132 -4.83 17.08 -26.22
C THR A 132 -3.67 17.85 -25.61
N HIS A 133 -3.29 17.50 -24.36
CA HIS A 133 -2.28 18.24 -23.61
C HIS A 133 -0.90 17.59 -23.64
N ARG A 134 -0.74 16.41 -24.28
CA ARG A 134 0.52 15.66 -24.38
C ARG A 134 1.19 15.48 -23.00
N TYR A 135 0.38 15.25 -21.99
CA TYR A 135 0.83 15.12 -20.61
C TYR A 135 1.68 13.86 -20.43
N GLY A 136 2.96 14.04 -20.07
CA GLY A 136 3.92 12.96 -19.84
C GLY A 136 3.99 12.48 -18.39
N GLY A 137 3.24 13.11 -17.47
CA GLY A 137 3.26 12.76 -16.05
C GLY A 137 2.50 11.45 -15.77
N TYR A 138 2.66 10.92 -14.57
CA TYR A 138 2.05 9.67 -14.14
C TYR A 138 0.52 9.82 -13.94
N ILE A 139 -0.26 8.87 -14.45
CA ILE A 139 -1.71 8.83 -14.26
C ILE A 139 -2.10 7.50 -13.58
N HIS A 140 -2.72 7.61 -12.40
CA HIS A 140 -3.32 6.51 -11.69
C HIS A 140 -4.83 6.71 -11.66
N LEU A 141 -5.59 5.81 -12.32
CA LEU A 141 -7.04 5.81 -12.27
C LEU A 141 -7.55 4.73 -11.33
N LYS A 142 -8.47 5.10 -10.48
CA LYS A 142 -9.27 4.16 -9.70
C LYS A 142 -10.50 3.79 -10.51
N THR A 143 -10.60 2.53 -10.92
CA THR A 143 -11.74 2.05 -11.69
C THR A 143 -13.02 2.08 -10.87
N ILE A 144 -14.13 2.29 -11.55
CA ILE A 144 -15.45 2.32 -10.90
C ILE A 144 -15.97 0.88 -10.77
N PRO A 145 -16.44 0.47 -9.58
CA PRO A 145 -17.09 -0.83 -9.40
C PRO A 145 -18.25 -1.01 -10.38
N ASN A 146 -18.37 -2.18 -10.95
CA ASN A 146 -19.41 -2.57 -11.94
C ASN A 146 -19.35 -1.81 -13.27
N ALA A 147 -18.30 -1.06 -13.58
CA ALA A 147 -18.08 -0.54 -14.92
C ALA A 147 -17.82 -1.69 -15.91
N SER A 148 -18.26 -1.52 -17.14
CA SER A 148 -18.06 -2.51 -18.19
C SER A 148 -16.58 -2.78 -18.46
N GLN A 149 -16.22 -4.02 -18.81
CA GLN A 149 -14.82 -4.40 -19.08
C GLN A 149 -14.25 -3.57 -20.25
N THR A 150 -15.06 -3.23 -21.25
CA THR A 150 -14.64 -2.39 -22.37
C THR A 150 -14.13 -1.02 -21.90
N LEU A 151 -14.81 -0.38 -20.96
CA LEU A 151 -14.37 0.89 -20.40
C LEU A 151 -13.12 0.74 -19.51
N ILE A 152 -13.03 -0.35 -18.77
CA ILE A 152 -11.81 -0.66 -17.97
C ILE A 152 -10.62 -0.85 -18.92
N ASP A 153 -10.81 -1.54 -20.03
CA ASP A 153 -9.77 -1.75 -21.03
C ASP A 153 -9.37 -0.42 -21.72
N GLU A 154 -10.34 0.43 -22.05
CA GLU A 154 -10.03 1.77 -22.56
C GLU A 154 -9.23 2.60 -21.54
N ALA A 155 -9.62 2.58 -20.26
CA ALA A 155 -8.88 3.28 -19.22
C ALA A 155 -7.42 2.87 -19.13
N GLY A 156 -7.12 1.58 -19.31
CA GLY A 156 -5.77 1.04 -19.29
C GLY A 156 -4.85 1.54 -20.40
N LEU A 157 -5.41 2.02 -21.50
CA LEU A 157 -4.64 2.63 -22.59
C LEU A 157 -4.13 4.04 -22.24
N TRP A 158 -4.83 4.74 -21.35
CA TRP A 158 -4.53 6.13 -20.98
C TRP A 158 -3.86 6.28 -19.61
N ALA A 159 -4.01 5.30 -18.74
CA ALA A 159 -3.46 5.31 -17.39
C ALA A 159 -2.17 4.48 -17.30
N ASP A 160 -1.22 4.94 -16.46
CA ASP A 160 -0.04 4.14 -16.12
C ASP A 160 -0.40 3.02 -15.15
N ARG A 161 -1.35 3.26 -14.25
CA ARG A 161 -1.84 2.28 -13.28
C ARG A 161 -3.35 2.32 -13.16
N LEU A 162 -3.94 1.15 -13.05
CA LEU A 162 -5.32 0.98 -12.65
C LEU A 162 -5.40 0.43 -11.22
N SER A 163 -6.41 0.82 -10.47
CA SER A 163 -6.72 0.18 -9.19
C SER A 163 -8.19 -0.15 -9.09
N VAL A 164 -8.47 -1.37 -8.66
CA VAL A 164 -9.81 -1.87 -8.33
C VAL A 164 -9.80 -2.16 -6.84
N ASN A 165 -10.58 -1.42 -6.05
CA ASN A 165 -10.57 -1.62 -4.61
C ASN A 165 -11.31 -2.89 -4.22
N ILE A 166 -10.65 -3.77 -3.44
CA ILE A 166 -11.30 -4.93 -2.83
C ILE A 166 -12.18 -4.51 -1.64
N GLU A 167 -11.95 -3.33 -1.12
CA GLU A 167 -12.63 -2.64 -0.02
C GLU A 167 -12.44 -3.33 1.34
N LEU A 168 -13.02 -4.50 1.54
CA LEU A 168 -12.99 -5.22 2.81
C LEU A 168 -12.36 -6.60 2.67
N PRO A 169 -11.78 -7.17 3.75
CA PRO A 169 -11.04 -8.42 3.70
C PRO A 169 -11.88 -9.62 3.24
N THR A 170 -13.14 -9.71 3.71
CA THR A 170 -14.02 -10.83 3.45
C THR A 170 -15.26 -10.45 2.66
N GLU A 171 -15.89 -11.40 2.00
CA GLU A 171 -17.15 -11.20 1.31
C GLU A 171 -18.30 -10.91 2.30
N ALA A 172 -18.27 -11.53 3.48
CA ALA A 172 -19.25 -11.29 4.54
C ALA A 172 -19.18 -9.83 5.03
N ASP A 173 -17.97 -9.29 5.23
CA ASP A 173 -17.77 -7.89 5.60
C ASP A 173 -18.29 -6.95 4.51
N LEU A 174 -17.99 -7.26 3.25
CA LEU A 174 -18.44 -6.47 2.11
C LEU A 174 -19.97 -6.43 2.03
N HIS A 175 -20.62 -7.60 2.13
CA HIS A 175 -22.08 -7.69 2.13
C HIS A 175 -22.70 -6.92 3.29
N LYS A 176 -22.05 -6.95 4.47
CA LYS A 176 -22.54 -6.26 5.67
C LYS A 176 -22.48 -4.74 5.56
N LEU A 177 -21.41 -4.19 4.96
CA LEU A 177 -21.10 -2.75 5.00
C LEU A 177 -21.22 -2.04 3.64
N ALA A 178 -21.29 -2.78 2.53
CA ALA A 178 -21.45 -2.24 1.18
C ALA A 178 -22.19 -3.23 0.27
N PRO A 179 -23.49 -3.48 0.53
CA PRO A 179 -24.27 -4.54 -0.15
C PRO A 179 -24.40 -4.32 -1.66
N GLU A 180 -24.22 -3.10 -2.15
CA GLU A 180 -24.24 -2.78 -3.59
C GLU A 180 -23.01 -3.28 -4.33
N LYS A 181 -21.92 -3.62 -3.60
CA LYS A 181 -20.68 -4.12 -4.16
C LYS A 181 -20.62 -5.65 -4.05
N LYS A 182 -20.31 -6.30 -5.16
CA LYS A 182 -20.15 -7.77 -5.20
C LYS A 182 -18.67 -8.11 -5.38
N ARG A 183 -18.17 -8.98 -4.50
CA ARG A 183 -16.75 -9.41 -4.55
C ARG A 183 -16.38 -10.07 -5.87
N THR A 184 -17.28 -10.86 -6.42
CA THR A 184 -17.09 -11.52 -7.73
C THR A 184 -16.83 -10.48 -8.83
N GLN A 185 -17.66 -9.45 -8.95
CA GLN A 185 -17.49 -8.39 -9.95
C GLN A 185 -16.17 -7.61 -9.78
N ILE A 186 -15.75 -7.36 -8.53
CA ILE A 186 -14.46 -6.73 -8.24
C ILE A 186 -13.31 -7.62 -8.73
N VAL A 187 -13.37 -8.91 -8.41
CA VAL A 187 -12.33 -9.90 -8.80
C VAL A 187 -12.33 -10.11 -10.31
N ASP A 188 -13.48 -10.13 -10.96
CA ASP A 188 -13.60 -10.25 -12.43
C ASP A 188 -12.95 -9.05 -13.13
N ALA A 189 -13.19 -7.83 -12.66
CA ALA A 189 -12.53 -6.63 -13.17
C ALA A 189 -11.00 -6.70 -13.00
N MET A 190 -10.52 -7.17 -11.82
CA MET A 190 -9.08 -7.39 -11.61
C MET A 190 -8.52 -8.44 -12.57
N SER A 191 -9.27 -9.51 -12.83
CA SER A 191 -8.88 -10.58 -13.76
C SER A 191 -8.75 -10.07 -15.18
N GLY A 192 -9.74 -9.29 -15.66
CA GLY A 192 -9.68 -8.65 -16.98
C GLY A 192 -8.45 -7.76 -17.14
N ILE A 193 -8.15 -6.92 -16.15
CA ILE A 193 -6.94 -6.07 -16.18
C ILE A 193 -5.67 -6.94 -16.21
N ARG A 194 -5.58 -7.99 -15.38
CA ARG A 194 -4.44 -8.93 -15.36
C ARG A 194 -4.23 -9.56 -16.74
N ASP A 195 -5.30 -10.06 -17.32
CA ASP A 195 -5.23 -10.79 -18.58
C ASP A 195 -4.79 -9.86 -19.72
N LYS A 196 -5.30 -8.62 -19.76
CA LYS A 196 -4.88 -7.61 -20.73
C LYS A 196 -3.41 -7.20 -20.56
N ILE A 197 -2.94 -7.01 -19.32
CA ILE A 197 -1.52 -6.74 -19.03
C ILE A 197 -0.64 -7.91 -19.53
N ASN A 198 -1.07 -9.14 -19.31
CA ASN A 198 -0.30 -10.32 -19.71
C ASN A 198 -0.31 -10.50 -21.24
N GLU A 199 -1.45 -10.28 -21.91
CA GLU A 199 -1.58 -10.28 -23.36
C GLU A 199 -0.58 -9.28 -23.99
N THR A 200 -0.63 -8.01 -23.58
CA THR A 200 0.28 -6.96 -24.06
C THR A 200 1.76 -7.32 -23.88
N LYS A 201 2.12 -7.91 -22.73
CA LYS A 201 3.50 -8.37 -22.49
C LYS A 201 3.90 -9.53 -23.38
N HIS A 202 2.96 -10.45 -23.65
CA HIS A 202 3.21 -11.60 -24.51
C HIS A 202 3.41 -11.17 -25.96
N GLU A 203 2.57 -10.28 -26.46
CA GLU A 203 2.69 -9.69 -27.79
C GLU A 203 4.01 -8.94 -27.95
N THR A 204 4.40 -8.13 -26.95
CA THR A 204 5.69 -7.43 -26.97
C THR A 204 6.87 -8.39 -27.03
N LYS A 205 6.84 -9.50 -26.28
CA LYS A 205 7.88 -10.54 -26.31
C LYS A 205 7.92 -11.27 -27.66
N ALA A 206 6.78 -11.41 -28.31
CA ALA A 206 6.66 -12.00 -29.66
C ALA A 206 7.09 -11.04 -30.78
N GLY A 207 7.54 -9.82 -30.47
CA GLY A 207 8.02 -8.82 -31.42
C GLY A 207 6.95 -7.87 -31.98
N PHE A 208 5.71 -7.96 -31.49
CA PHE A 208 4.66 -7.01 -31.84
C PHE A 208 4.82 -5.70 -31.04
N LYS A 209 4.22 -4.63 -31.51
CA LYS A 209 4.17 -3.33 -30.82
C LYS A 209 2.71 -3.00 -30.44
N PRO A 210 2.12 -3.69 -29.47
CA PRO A 210 0.77 -3.38 -29.03
C PRO A 210 0.73 -2.00 -28.36
N PRO A 211 -0.46 -1.38 -28.26
CA PRO A 211 -0.64 -0.20 -27.42
C PRO A 211 -0.20 -0.48 -25.99
N VAL A 212 0.44 0.49 -25.35
CA VAL A 212 0.85 0.37 -23.95
C VAL A 212 -0.40 0.31 -23.07
N PHE A 213 -0.48 -0.70 -22.20
CA PHE A 213 -1.63 -0.91 -21.32
C PHE A 213 -1.15 -0.96 -19.87
N ALA A 214 -1.59 0.00 -19.06
CA ALA A 214 -1.32 0.10 -17.61
C ALA A 214 0.11 -0.37 -17.23
N PRO A 215 1.18 0.26 -17.73
CA PRO A 215 2.56 -0.24 -17.61
C PRO A 215 3.04 -0.37 -16.17
N ALA A 216 2.51 0.40 -15.23
CA ALA A 216 2.78 0.27 -13.80
C ALA A 216 1.90 -0.81 -13.12
N GLY A 217 1.07 -1.52 -13.89
CA GLY A 217 0.25 -2.63 -13.43
C GLY A 217 -1.00 -2.21 -12.64
N GLN A 218 -1.57 -3.17 -11.95
CA GLN A 218 -2.75 -2.92 -11.12
C GLN A 218 -2.45 -3.00 -9.61
N SER A 219 -3.29 -2.35 -8.82
CA SER A 219 -3.25 -2.36 -7.36
C SER A 219 -4.66 -2.40 -6.77
N THR A 220 -4.74 -2.61 -5.47
CA THR A 220 -6.00 -2.58 -4.72
C THR A 220 -5.82 -1.87 -3.39
N GLN A 221 -6.93 -1.44 -2.80
CA GLN A 221 -6.99 -0.96 -1.42
C GLN A 221 -7.91 -1.85 -0.60
N MET A 222 -7.51 -2.10 0.64
CA MET A 222 -8.26 -2.85 1.63
C MET A 222 -8.37 -2.05 2.93
N ILE A 223 -9.59 -1.84 3.41
CA ILE A 223 -9.86 -1.14 4.66
C ILE A 223 -9.66 -2.11 5.82
N VAL A 224 -8.91 -1.68 6.82
CA VAL A 224 -8.53 -2.49 7.98
C VAL A 224 -9.17 -1.92 9.24
N GLY A 225 -9.77 -2.80 10.04
CA GLY A 225 -10.36 -2.40 11.32
C GLY A 225 -11.73 -1.73 11.22
N ALA A 226 -12.40 -1.77 10.07
CA ALA A 226 -13.84 -1.47 9.97
C ALA A 226 -14.72 -2.63 10.48
N THR A 227 -14.14 -3.82 10.58
CA THR A 227 -14.76 -5.04 11.13
C THR A 227 -13.79 -5.73 12.07
N SER A 228 -14.25 -6.78 12.76
CA SER A 228 -13.43 -7.60 13.65
C SER A 228 -12.55 -8.63 12.93
N THR A 229 -12.46 -8.56 11.59
CA THR A 229 -11.66 -9.51 10.80
C THR A 229 -10.20 -9.49 11.25
N PRO A 230 -9.62 -10.66 11.61
CA PRO A 230 -8.26 -10.75 12.11
C PRO A 230 -7.23 -10.56 11.00
N ASP A 231 -6.00 -10.18 11.39
CA ASP A 231 -4.91 -9.88 10.45
C ASP A 231 -4.51 -11.07 9.57
N VAL A 232 -4.65 -12.30 10.07
CA VAL A 232 -4.37 -13.50 9.28
C VAL A 232 -5.29 -13.61 8.05
N GLU A 233 -6.58 -13.28 8.18
CA GLU A 233 -7.52 -13.28 7.05
C GLU A 233 -7.25 -12.13 6.07
N ILE A 234 -6.85 -10.96 6.58
CA ILE A 234 -6.40 -9.83 5.77
C ILE A 234 -5.22 -10.24 4.90
N LEU A 235 -4.20 -10.87 5.49
CA LEU A 235 -2.99 -11.32 4.81
C LEU A 235 -3.26 -12.50 3.85
N ARG A 236 -4.15 -13.44 4.21
CA ARG A 236 -4.59 -14.52 3.31
C ARG A 236 -5.27 -13.96 2.07
N THR A 237 -6.13 -12.98 2.25
CA THR A 237 -6.80 -12.30 1.13
C THR A 237 -5.79 -11.58 0.26
N ALA A 238 -4.85 -10.82 0.84
CA ALA A 238 -3.78 -10.17 0.10
C ALA A 238 -2.94 -11.17 -0.70
N SER A 239 -2.53 -12.29 -0.09
CA SER A 239 -1.77 -13.36 -0.76
C SER A 239 -2.51 -13.95 -1.96
N LYS A 240 -3.81 -14.24 -1.82
CA LYS A 240 -4.66 -14.72 -2.92
C LYS A 240 -4.74 -13.70 -4.06
N LEU A 241 -4.83 -12.42 -3.74
CA LEU A 241 -4.88 -11.34 -4.74
C LEU A 241 -3.54 -11.17 -5.46
N TYR A 242 -2.40 -11.29 -4.77
CA TYR A 242 -1.09 -11.27 -5.41
C TYR A 242 -0.90 -12.43 -6.38
N SER A 243 -1.18 -13.65 -5.96
CA SER A 243 -0.99 -14.86 -6.79
C SER A 243 -2.04 -14.97 -7.90
N GLY A 244 -3.30 -14.67 -7.59
CA GLY A 244 -4.41 -14.85 -8.53
C GLY A 244 -4.61 -13.70 -9.50
N GLN A 245 -4.40 -12.46 -9.05
CA GLN A 245 -4.70 -11.27 -9.86
C GLN A 245 -3.46 -10.51 -10.34
N GLY A 246 -2.27 -10.97 -10.01
CA GLY A 246 -1.02 -10.33 -10.45
C GLY A 246 -0.87 -8.88 -9.95
N LEU A 247 -1.43 -8.57 -8.79
CA LEU A 247 -1.36 -7.22 -8.23
C LEU A 247 0.08 -6.80 -7.98
N ARG A 248 0.36 -5.52 -8.18
CA ARG A 248 1.64 -4.92 -7.80
C ARG A 248 1.66 -4.55 -6.32
N ARG A 249 0.52 -4.15 -5.76
CA ARG A 249 0.42 -3.76 -4.36
C ARG A 249 -1.01 -3.87 -3.83
N VAL A 250 -1.13 -4.28 -2.58
CA VAL A 250 -2.31 -4.09 -1.73
C VAL A 250 -2.01 -2.91 -0.82
N TYR A 251 -2.87 -1.91 -0.80
CA TYR A 251 -2.81 -0.80 0.13
C TYR A 251 -3.73 -1.09 1.31
N TYR A 252 -3.16 -1.16 2.50
CA TYR A 252 -3.90 -1.26 3.75
C TYR A 252 -4.25 0.14 4.22
N SER A 253 -5.52 0.38 4.51
CA SER A 253 -6.02 1.66 4.98
C SER A 253 -6.73 1.46 6.30
N ALA A 254 -6.17 1.99 7.38
CA ALA A 254 -6.85 1.98 8.66
C ALA A 254 -8.20 2.69 8.54
N TYR A 255 -9.25 2.06 9.04
CA TYR A 255 -10.57 2.68 9.12
C TYR A 255 -10.48 3.98 9.92
N SER A 256 -11.00 5.04 9.37
CA SER A 256 -11.15 6.32 10.07
C SER A 256 -12.62 6.53 10.42
N PRO A 257 -12.97 6.74 11.69
CA PRO A 257 -14.34 7.03 12.07
C PRO A 257 -14.88 8.24 11.30
N ILE A 258 -16.08 8.08 10.79
CA ILE A 258 -16.78 9.10 10.00
C ILE A 258 -17.95 9.69 10.81
N PRO A 259 -18.35 10.92 10.53
CA PRO A 259 -19.54 11.51 11.14
C PRO A 259 -20.80 10.66 10.88
N HIS A 260 -21.66 10.52 11.87
CA HIS A 260 -22.90 9.74 11.79
C HIS A 260 -22.68 8.31 11.28
N ALA A 261 -21.62 7.66 11.78
CA ALA A 261 -21.28 6.29 11.41
C ALA A 261 -22.40 5.31 11.80
N ASP A 262 -22.59 4.29 10.97
CA ASP A 262 -23.47 3.16 11.29
C ASP A 262 -22.98 2.44 12.56
N ALA A 263 -23.92 1.97 13.39
CA ALA A 263 -23.61 1.26 14.65
C ALA A 263 -22.82 -0.04 14.45
N ARG A 264 -22.76 -0.58 13.24
CA ARG A 264 -21.94 -1.76 12.87
C ARG A 264 -20.45 -1.45 12.74
N LEU A 265 -20.09 -0.18 12.66
CA LEU A 265 -18.71 0.29 12.54
C LEU A 265 -18.13 0.60 13.93
N PRO A 266 -16.84 0.40 14.15
CA PRO A 266 -16.20 0.75 15.41
C PRO A 266 -16.18 2.27 15.61
N GLY A 267 -16.39 2.71 16.85
CA GLY A 267 -16.35 4.13 17.22
C GLY A 267 -14.94 4.73 17.24
N LEU A 268 -13.90 3.87 17.23
CA LEU A 268 -12.49 4.27 17.28
C LEU A 268 -11.73 3.73 16.08
N ALA A 269 -10.77 4.50 15.60
CA ALA A 269 -9.82 4.02 14.61
C ALA A 269 -8.93 2.90 15.18
N PRO A 270 -8.55 1.90 14.39
CA PRO A 270 -7.53 0.96 14.80
C PRO A 270 -6.19 1.70 15.02
N PRO A 271 -5.30 1.20 15.91
CA PRO A 271 -3.99 1.80 16.10
C PRO A 271 -3.21 1.88 14.77
N LEU A 272 -2.58 3.01 14.48
CA LEU A 272 -1.79 3.20 13.25
C LEU A 272 -0.68 2.14 13.11
N ILE A 273 -0.13 1.69 14.23
CA ILE A 273 0.87 0.62 14.25
C ILE A 273 0.36 -0.69 13.63
N ARG A 274 -0.96 -1.00 13.69
CA ARG A 274 -1.54 -2.17 13.04
C ARG A 274 -1.40 -2.09 11.51
N GLU A 275 -1.66 -0.92 10.92
CA GLU A 275 -1.45 -0.69 9.49
C GLU A 275 0.03 -0.91 9.11
N HIS A 276 0.96 -0.37 9.90
CA HIS A 276 2.39 -0.57 9.68
C HIS A 276 2.79 -2.05 9.79
N ARG A 277 2.24 -2.80 10.75
CA ARG A 277 2.51 -4.24 10.89
C ARG A 277 2.01 -5.04 9.69
N LEU A 278 0.85 -4.69 9.16
CA LEU A 278 0.33 -5.30 7.93
C LEU A 278 1.23 -5.03 6.72
N TYR A 279 1.73 -3.81 6.55
CA TYR A 279 2.71 -3.53 5.49
C TYR A 279 4.01 -4.31 5.68
N GLN A 280 4.52 -4.44 6.91
CA GLN A 280 5.69 -5.26 7.19
C GLN A 280 5.44 -6.73 6.86
N ALA A 281 4.31 -7.30 7.28
CA ALA A 281 3.92 -8.67 6.96
C ALA A 281 3.74 -8.89 5.44
N ASP A 282 3.14 -7.93 4.74
CA ASP A 282 2.99 -7.94 3.28
C ASP A 282 4.36 -8.04 2.58
N TRP A 283 5.36 -7.30 3.06
CA TRP A 283 6.73 -7.40 2.54
C TRP A 283 7.35 -8.76 2.79
N LEU A 284 7.14 -9.36 3.96
CA LEU A 284 7.62 -10.70 4.29
C LEU A 284 7.02 -11.75 3.34
N ILE A 285 5.72 -11.65 3.04
CA ILE A 285 5.04 -12.53 2.09
C ILE A 285 5.63 -12.37 0.68
N ARG A 286 5.76 -11.14 0.21
CA ARG A 286 6.12 -10.86 -1.19
C ARG A 286 7.59 -11.10 -1.52
N PHE A 287 8.49 -10.87 -0.59
CA PHE A 287 9.93 -10.81 -0.87
C PHE A 287 10.79 -11.77 -0.03
N TYR A 288 10.26 -12.28 1.09
CA TYR A 288 11.02 -13.12 2.01
C TYR A 288 10.55 -14.58 2.03
N GLY A 289 9.50 -14.91 1.27
CA GLY A 289 8.97 -16.27 1.18
C GLY A 289 8.23 -16.76 2.42
N PHE A 290 7.68 -15.82 3.21
CA PHE A 290 6.76 -16.16 4.29
C PHE A 290 5.36 -16.39 3.75
N ASN A 291 4.57 -17.21 4.46
CA ASN A 291 3.13 -17.30 4.23
C ASN A 291 2.32 -16.64 5.36
N ALA A 292 1.07 -16.28 5.05
CA ALA A 292 0.23 -15.54 6.01
C ALA A 292 0.01 -16.31 7.33
N ASN A 293 -0.07 -17.65 7.27
CA ASN A 293 -0.36 -18.48 8.46
C ASN A 293 0.83 -18.58 9.42
N GLU A 294 2.06 -18.49 8.90
CA GLU A 294 3.25 -18.59 9.75
C GLU A 294 3.66 -17.25 10.36
N ILE A 295 3.27 -16.13 9.73
CA ILE A 295 3.64 -14.78 10.22
C ILE A 295 2.82 -14.41 11.46
N VAL A 296 1.55 -14.80 11.51
CA VAL A 296 0.65 -14.46 12.62
C VAL A 296 0.76 -15.55 13.66
N VAL A 297 1.51 -15.26 14.72
CA VAL A 297 1.85 -16.22 15.78
C VAL A 297 0.99 -16.07 17.04
N GLU A 298 0.27 -14.96 17.18
CA GLU A 298 -0.59 -14.69 18.33
C GLU A 298 -1.89 -15.50 18.29
N ALA A 299 -2.38 -15.91 19.46
CA ALA A 299 -3.58 -16.75 19.58
C ALA A 299 -4.86 -16.06 19.07
N ASP A 300 -4.93 -14.73 19.11
CA ASP A 300 -6.05 -13.93 18.61
C ASP A 300 -6.01 -13.72 17.08
N GLN A 301 -5.05 -14.35 16.41
CA GLN A 301 -4.85 -14.28 14.96
C GLN A 301 -4.54 -12.87 14.41
N ASN A 302 -4.03 -11.97 15.27
CA ASN A 302 -3.57 -10.66 14.89
C ASN A 302 -2.03 -10.57 14.96
N LEU A 303 -1.48 -9.54 14.31
CA LEU A 303 -0.06 -9.21 14.38
C LEU A 303 0.23 -8.51 15.73
N SER A 304 1.36 -8.83 16.32
CA SER A 304 1.82 -8.13 17.51
C SER A 304 1.97 -6.63 17.24
N LEU A 305 1.41 -5.81 18.10
CA LEU A 305 1.58 -4.35 18.01
C LEU A 305 2.95 -3.91 18.59
N ASP A 306 3.53 -4.70 19.49
CA ASP A 306 4.75 -4.37 20.22
C ASP A 306 6.04 -4.64 19.44
N ILE A 307 6.05 -5.70 18.65
CA ILE A 307 7.22 -6.16 17.89
C ILE A 307 6.86 -6.35 16.41
N ASP A 308 7.85 -6.25 15.54
CA ASP A 308 7.62 -6.49 14.13
C ASP A 308 7.34 -7.97 13.81
N PRO A 309 6.63 -8.27 12.69
CA PRO A 309 6.21 -9.64 12.37
C PRO A 309 7.36 -10.62 12.19
N LYS A 310 8.51 -10.19 11.71
CA LYS A 310 9.67 -11.06 11.50
C LYS A 310 10.31 -11.46 12.85
N LEU A 311 10.40 -10.52 13.76
CA LEU A 311 10.87 -10.80 15.11
C LEU A 311 9.87 -11.67 15.87
N ALA A 312 8.56 -11.41 15.76
CA ALA A 312 7.52 -12.24 16.35
C ALA A 312 7.63 -13.70 15.88
N TRP A 313 7.80 -13.91 14.57
CA TRP A 313 8.02 -15.24 14.01
C TRP A 313 9.28 -15.91 14.58
N ALA A 314 10.41 -15.18 14.64
CA ALA A 314 11.66 -15.73 15.15
C ALA A 314 11.57 -16.12 16.63
N LEU A 315 10.85 -15.36 17.44
CA LEU A 315 10.60 -15.68 18.84
C LEU A 315 9.70 -16.90 19.04
N ALA A 316 8.75 -17.13 18.15
CA ALA A 316 7.90 -18.32 18.14
C ALA A 316 8.65 -19.55 17.62
N ASN A 317 9.69 -19.36 16.78
CA ASN A 317 10.46 -20.42 16.14
C ASN A 317 11.93 -20.46 16.61
N ARG A 318 12.17 -20.36 17.92
CA ARG A 318 13.53 -20.26 18.51
C ARG A 318 14.43 -21.44 18.13
N HIS A 319 13.86 -22.63 17.96
CA HIS A 319 14.56 -23.85 17.56
C HIS A 319 15.21 -23.75 16.17
N PHE A 320 14.77 -22.81 15.34
CA PHE A 320 15.35 -22.54 14.03
C PHE A 320 16.72 -21.82 14.14
N PHE A 321 17.01 -21.23 15.27
CA PHE A 321 18.20 -20.39 15.50
C PHE A 321 19.20 -21.05 16.47
N PRO A 322 20.49 -20.67 16.41
CA PRO A 322 21.09 -19.67 15.54
C PRO A 322 21.39 -20.23 14.15
N VAL A 323 21.39 -19.36 13.13
CA VAL A 323 21.65 -19.68 11.72
C VAL A 323 23.09 -19.29 11.33
N ASP A 324 23.86 -20.22 10.75
CA ASP A 324 25.21 -19.93 10.23
C ASP A 324 25.15 -19.17 8.91
N VAL A 325 25.53 -17.89 8.92
CA VAL A 325 25.49 -17.04 7.74
C VAL A 325 26.40 -17.52 6.59
N ASN A 326 27.43 -18.32 6.91
CA ASN A 326 28.38 -18.85 5.94
C ASN A 326 27.86 -20.09 5.21
N ARG A 327 26.84 -20.77 5.74
CA ARG A 327 26.32 -22.05 5.21
C ARG A 327 24.86 -22.02 4.83
N ALA A 328 24.07 -21.21 5.53
CA ALA A 328 22.62 -21.19 5.40
C ALA A 328 22.13 -20.89 3.97
N SER A 329 20.99 -21.44 3.59
CA SER A 329 20.31 -21.12 2.34
C SER A 329 19.84 -19.66 2.32
N ARG A 330 19.44 -19.18 1.15
CA ARG A 330 18.85 -17.85 0.98
C ARG A 330 17.59 -17.72 1.84
N GLU A 331 16.78 -18.73 1.87
CA GLU A 331 15.51 -18.81 2.59
C GLU A 331 15.73 -18.72 4.10
N GLU A 332 16.72 -19.44 4.64
CA GLU A 332 17.11 -19.39 6.06
C GLU A 332 17.65 -18.00 6.45
N LEU A 333 18.51 -17.41 5.61
CA LEU A 333 19.01 -16.06 5.84
C LEU A 333 17.91 -15.01 5.87
N LEU A 334 16.87 -15.15 5.03
CA LEU A 334 15.72 -14.26 5.02
C LEU A 334 14.85 -14.35 6.29
N ARG A 335 14.97 -15.42 7.07
CA ARG A 335 14.26 -15.60 8.35
C ARG A 335 14.90 -14.83 9.50
N ILE A 336 16.16 -14.42 9.38
CA ILE A 336 16.92 -13.80 10.45
C ILE A 336 16.45 -12.36 10.71
N PRO A 337 16.03 -11.98 11.94
CA PRO A 337 15.70 -10.60 12.28
C PRO A 337 16.88 -9.64 12.03
N GLY A 338 16.62 -8.50 11.41
CA GLY A 338 17.65 -7.49 11.10
C GLY A 338 18.47 -7.75 9.83
N ILE A 339 18.17 -8.83 9.07
CA ILE A 339 18.78 -9.09 7.75
C ILE A 339 17.71 -8.97 6.67
N GLY A 340 17.86 -7.98 5.80
CA GLY A 340 16.96 -7.74 4.67
C GLY A 340 17.43 -8.41 3.37
N VAL A 341 16.57 -8.41 2.35
CA VAL A 341 16.82 -9.02 1.02
C VAL A 341 18.16 -8.57 0.41
N ARG A 342 18.47 -7.27 0.48
CA ARG A 342 19.73 -6.71 -0.04
C ARG A 342 20.95 -7.28 0.68
N ASN A 343 20.86 -7.40 2.00
CA ASN A 343 21.95 -7.94 2.81
C ASN A 343 22.12 -9.45 2.57
N VAL A 344 21.02 -10.19 2.42
CA VAL A 344 21.07 -11.61 2.03
C VAL A 344 21.81 -11.78 0.70
N HIS A 345 21.49 -10.97 -0.30
CA HIS A 345 22.18 -11.03 -1.60
C HIS A 345 23.69 -10.82 -1.45
N ARG A 346 24.09 -9.76 -0.74
CA ARG A 346 25.52 -9.46 -0.49
C ARG A 346 26.21 -10.54 0.35
N ILE A 347 25.54 -11.11 1.35
CA ILE A 347 26.07 -12.24 2.14
C ILE A 347 26.36 -13.43 1.22
N LEU A 348 25.42 -13.78 0.35
CA LEU A 348 25.58 -14.89 -0.60
C LEU A 348 26.73 -14.65 -1.60
N GLU A 349 26.95 -13.43 -2.04
CA GLU A 349 28.06 -13.06 -2.91
C GLU A 349 29.41 -13.13 -2.20
N ILE A 350 29.51 -12.52 -1.02
CA ILE A 350 30.81 -12.39 -0.30
C ILE A 350 31.28 -13.75 0.23
N ARG A 351 30.38 -14.60 0.74
CA ARG A 351 30.75 -15.87 1.36
C ARG A 351 31.40 -16.88 0.40
N VAL A 352 31.27 -16.65 -0.91
CA VAL A 352 31.95 -17.46 -1.93
C VAL A 352 33.47 -17.29 -1.86
N TYR A 353 33.91 -16.10 -1.44
CA TYR A 353 35.34 -15.73 -1.44
C TYR A 353 35.96 -15.77 -0.05
N GLN A 354 35.18 -15.51 1.01
CA GLN A 354 35.70 -15.47 2.38
C GLN A 354 34.63 -15.81 3.40
N SER A 355 35.02 -16.39 4.52
CA SER A 355 34.11 -16.58 5.66
C SER A 355 33.76 -15.26 6.31
N LEU A 356 32.48 -14.97 6.45
CA LEU A 356 31.96 -13.76 7.03
C LEU A 356 32.15 -13.74 8.54
N ARG A 357 32.58 -12.59 9.04
CA ARG A 357 32.77 -12.25 10.47
C ARG A 357 31.80 -11.15 10.89
N ILE A 358 31.75 -10.86 12.20
CA ILE A 358 30.94 -9.74 12.75
C ILE A 358 31.24 -8.43 12.03
N ALA A 359 32.53 -8.15 11.78
CA ALA A 359 32.97 -6.92 11.12
C ALA A 359 32.37 -6.76 9.70
N ASP A 360 32.22 -7.88 8.96
CA ASP A 360 31.66 -7.88 7.63
C ASP A 360 30.15 -7.59 7.66
N LEU A 361 29.41 -8.22 8.59
CA LEU A 361 27.99 -7.94 8.78
C LEU A 361 27.73 -6.47 9.15
N LYS A 362 28.58 -5.88 10.01
CA LYS A 362 28.50 -4.45 10.34
C LYS A 362 28.78 -3.54 9.14
N LYS A 363 29.78 -3.88 8.30
CA LYS A 363 30.04 -3.16 7.04
C LYS A 363 28.86 -3.24 6.07
N LEU A 364 28.12 -4.33 6.05
CA LEU A 364 26.89 -4.51 5.29
C LEU A 364 25.70 -3.74 5.90
N ARG A 365 25.90 -3.03 7.01
CA ARG A 365 24.86 -2.31 7.78
C ARG A 365 23.74 -3.21 8.27
N VAL A 366 24.05 -4.47 8.61
CA VAL A 366 23.11 -5.34 9.31
C VAL A 366 22.82 -4.76 10.69
N ALA A 367 21.56 -4.79 11.11
CA ALA A 367 21.11 -4.31 12.42
C ALA A 367 21.63 -5.23 13.54
N TRP A 368 22.94 -5.17 13.86
CA TRP A 368 23.66 -6.13 14.69
C TRP A 368 23.01 -6.40 16.05
N ASN A 369 22.50 -5.37 16.70
CA ASN A 369 21.83 -5.54 18.01
C ASN A 369 20.57 -6.42 17.93
N ARG A 370 19.90 -6.45 16.79
CA ARG A 370 18.75 -7.33 16.53
C ARG A 370 19.16 -8.72 16.07
N THR A 371 20.28 -8.82 15.36
CA THR A 371 20.72 -10.03 14.65
C THR A 371 21.60 -10.94 15.50
N LYS A 372 22.43 -10.38 16.40
CA LYS A 372 23.51 -11.06 17.11
C LYS A 372 23.12 -12.34 17.86
N LEU A 373 21.89 -12.48 18.33
CA LEU A 373 21.42 -13.66 19.03
C LEU A 373 20.92 -14.76 18.07
N PHE A 374 20.69 -14.43 16.80
CA PHE A 374 20.08 -15.33 15.81
C PHE A 374 21.08 -15.88 14.80
N VAL A 375 22.36 -15.46 14.84
CA VAL A 375 23.36 -15.83 13.80
C VAL A 375 24.64 -16.40 14.40
N VAL A 376 25.26 -17.30 13.62
CA VAL A 376 26.64 -17.73 13.77
C VAL A 376 27.46 -17.11 12.65
N THR A 377 28.67 -16.61 12.97
CA THR A 377 29.70 -16.16 12.00
C THR A 377 31.00 -16.86 12.30
N ALA A 378 32.05 -16.63 11.52
CA ALA A 378 33.38 -17.23 11.74
C ALA A 378 33.99 -16.90 13.13
N ASP A 379 33.60 -15.77 13.72
CA ASP A 379 34.10 -15.24 14.98
C ASP A 379 33.00 -15.01 16.04
N HIS A 380 31.79 -15.52 15.81
CA HIS A 380 30.65 -15.37 16.75
C HIS A 380 29.76 -16.60 16.74
N ASN A 381 29.48 -17.11 17.93
CA ASN A 381 28.48 -18.15 18.16
C ASN A 381 27.67 -17.76 19.42
N PRO A 382 26.39 -17.39 19.31
CA PRO A 382 25.60 -17.01 20.48
C PRO A 382 25.34 -18.22 21.36
N SER A 383 25.34 -18.01 22.72
CA SER A 383 24.93 -19.05 23.63
C SER A 383 23.46 -19.40 23.45
N LEU A 384 23.12 -20.68 23.36
CA LEU A 384 21.75 -21.19 23.34
C LEU A 384 20.93 -20.71 24.54
N ALA A 385 21.58 -20.60 25.73
CA ALA A 385 20.94 -20.07 26.94
C ALA A 385 20.40 -18.64 26.76
N ASN A 386 20.95 -17.85 25.82
CA ASN A 386 20.42 -16.54 25.49
C ASN A 386 19.16 -16.62 24.62
N LEU A 387 19.08 -17.60 23.73
CA LEU A 387 17.89 -17.84 22.91
C LEU A 387 16.73 -18.40 23.73
N ASP A 388 17.05 -19.23 24.73
CA ASP A 388 16.05 -19.81 25.64
C ASP A 388 15.63 -18.87 26.78
N SER A 389 16.27 -17.70 26.87
CA SER A 389 15.95 -16.69 27.88
C SER A 389 14.48 -16.27 27.82
N VAL A 390 13.85 -16.21 29.01
CA VAL A 390 12.48 -15.70 29.19
C VAL A 390 12.39 -14.23 28.72
N ASP A 391 13.45 -13.44 28.97
CA ASP A 391 13.53 -12.02 28.56
C ASP A 391 14.24 -11.83 27.20
N LEU A 392 14.08 -12.76 26.27
CA LEU A 392 14.67 -12.60 24.93
C LEU A 392 14.12 -11.36 24.22
N VAL A 393 12.82 -11.06 24.39
CA VAL A 393 12.18 -9.86 23.84
C VAL A 393 12.88 -8.59 24.31
N GLY A 394 13.12 -8.44 25.60
CA GLY A 394 13.81 -7.27 26.17
C GLY A 394 15.25 -7.12 25.66
N LYS A 395 15.93 -8.23 25.33
CA LYS A 395 17.30 -8.23 24.78
C LYS A 395 17.41 -7.81 23.33
N VAL A 396 16.35 -8.03 22.53
CA VAL A 396 16.33 -7.76 21.08
C VAL A 396 15.40 -6.61 20.68
N LYS A 397 14.44 -6.24 21.54
CA LYS A 397 13.58 -5.08 21.32
C LYS A 397 14.48 -3.82 21.26
N PRO A 398 14.34 -2.97 20.25
CA PRO A 398 15.07 -1.72 20.24
C PRO A 398 14.77 -0.96 21.55
N LYS A 399 15.80 -0.60 22.31
CA LYS A 399 15.60 0.35 23.39
C LYS A 399 15.05 1.62 22.74
N PHE A 400 13.92 2.11 23.21
CA PHE A 400 13.30 3.32 22.72
C PHE A 400 14.32 4.46 22.71
N THR A 401 14.98 4.65 21.61
CA THR A 401 15.55 5.94 21.25
C THR A 401 14.37 6.68 20.63
N GLN A 402 14.15 7.92 21.04
CA GLN A 402 13.10 8.81 20.56
C GLN A 402 12.78 8.48 19.10
N LEU A 403 11.54 8.00 18.82
CA LEU A 403 11.09 7.69 17.49
C LEU A 403 11.34 8.92 16.64
N MET A 404 12.34 8.89 15.78
CA MET A 404 12.44 9.88 14.73
C MET A 404 11.14 9.79 13.94
N LEU A 405 10.50 10.91 13.71
CA LEU A 405 9.17 11.05 13.06
C LEU A 405 9.07 10.31 11.72
N PHE A 406 10.19 9.83 11.19
CA PHE A 406 10.35 9.26 9.85
C PHE A 406 10.85 7.80 9.80
N ASP A 407 11.36 7.23 10.90
CA ASP A 407 12.00 5.89 10.87
C ASP A 407 10.98 4.75 10.73
N THR A 408 9.82 4.86 11.35
CA THR A 408 8.74 3.86 11.21
C THR A 408 8.05 3.94 9.85
N ALA A 409 7.96 5.12 9.25
CA ALA A 409 7.46 5.31 7.91
C ALA A 409 8.42 4.73 6.85
N GLN A 410 9.74 4.87 7.04
CA GLN A 410 10.73 4.32 6.12
C GLN A 410 10.73 2.78 6.12
N SER A 411 10.64 2.12 7.27
CA SER A 411 10.61 0.64 7.32
C SER A 411 9.35 0.07 6.67
N ALA A 412 8.19 0.75 6.82
CA ALA A 412 6.96 0.36 6.14
C ALA A 412 7.02 0.62 4.62
N LEU A 413 7.84 1.57 4.17
CA LEU A 413 7.99 1.97 2.78
C LEU A 413 9.10 1.20 2.05
N THR A 414 10.21 0.93 2.73
CA THR A 414 11.38 0.22 2.16
C THR A 414 11.35 -1.28 2.39
N GLY A 415 10.51 -1.76 3.32
CA GLY A 415 10.45 -3.17 3.69
C GLY A 415 11.71 -3.70 4.35
N GLU A 416 12.58 -2.85 4.82
CA GLU A 416 13.72 -3.25 5.65
C GLU A 416 13.24 -3.49 7.09
N VAL A 417 12.97 -4.75 7.40
CA VAL A 417 12.57 -5.22 8.74
C VAL A 417 13.69 -6.00 9.39
#